data_36e9f87f765cbe188aa5cc03f51a3b79
#
_entry.id   36e9f87f765cbe188aa5cc03f51a3b79
#
_cell.length_a   1.000
_cell.length_b   1.000
_cell.length_c   1.000
_cell.angle_alpha   90.00
_cell.angle_beta   90.00
_cell.angle_gamma   90.00
#
_symmetry.space_group_name_H-M   'P 1'
#
loop_
_entity.id
_entity.type
_entity.pdbx_description
1 polymer ?
#
loop_
_entity_poly.entity_id
_entity_poly.type
_entity_poly.pdbx_seq_one_letter_code
_entity_poly.pdbx_strand_id
1 'polypeptide(L)'
;MHRPFVANGAPKYNGGRSSLSGWLSTTPQGAYVLDWELAQFDSAVDDVFGFRAVQIGLPEVNFLRQNRISYRFTLALEPGASLAADPLQLPIASQSVDLVVLPHVLEGHPNPHDVLREVERVLMPEGQVVISGFNTASLWRVRQLFGSRHNGAPWDAKFIGLLRLRDWLRVLGFELNGGKFGCYAPPFRNEIWLKRFEFMEKAGARWWPVTGGVYVVRAKKRVHGMRIVTPAWRQERARRRALAPVSQRSHKNHHE
;
A
#
# COMPACT_ATOMS: atom_id res chain seq x y z
N MET A 1 31.77 -12.64 -35.46
CA MET A 1 31.80 -13.44 -34.22
C MET A 1 31.30 -12.56 -33.07
N HIS A 2 30.00 -12.61 -32.77
CA HIS A 2 29.38 -11.84 -31.69
C HIS A 2 29.33 -12.76 -30.47
N ARG A 3 30.02 -12.43 -29.40
CA ARG A 3 29.88 -13.09 -28.09
C ARG A 3 28.59 -12.59 -27.43
N PRO A 4 27.72 -13.47 -26.92
CA PRO A 4 26.56 -13.02 -26.14
C PRO A 4 27.04 -12.44 -24.80
N PHE A 5 26.48 -11.30 -24.43
CA PHE A 5 26.66 -10.65 -23.14
C PHE A 5 26.03 -11.53 -22.06
N VAL A 6 26.86 -12.22 -21.28
CA VAL A 6 26.41 -12.95 -20.09
C VAL A 6 26.26 -11.92 -18.98
N ALA A 7 25.03 -11.57 -18.64
CA ALA A 7 24.71 -10.76 -17.47
C ALA A 7 25.06 -11.55 -16.20
N ASN A 8 26.26 -11.28 -15.68
CA ASN A 8 26.68 -11.75 -14.35
C ASN A 8 25.94 -10.97 -13.28
N GLY A 9 25.21 -11.71 -12.41
CA GLY A 9 24.78 -11.20 -11.12
C GLY A 9 23.32 -10.78 -11.02
N ALA A 10 22.38 -11.56 -11.53
CA ALA A 10 21.01 -11.47 -11.01
C ALA A 10 21.07 -11.77 -9.49
N PRO A 11 20.58 -10.88 -8.62
CA PRO A 11 20.50 -11.19 -7.20
C PRO A 11 19.68 -12.46 -7.07
N LYS A 12 20.24 -13.47 -6.37
CA LYS A 12 19.52 -14.70 -6.05
C LYS A 12 18.34 -14.30 -5.20
N TYR A 13 17.22 -14.09 -5.86
CA TYR A 13 15.93 -13.93 -5.24
C TYR A 13 15.64 -15.26 -4.55
N ASN A 14 15.92 -15.31 -3.24
CA ASN A 14 15.67 -16.52 -2.45
C ASN A 14 14.18 -16.81 -2.50
N GLY A 15 13.81 -17.99 -2.99
CA GLY A 15 12.46 -18.50 -3.16
C GLY A 15 11.60 -18.61 -1.89
N GLY A 16 11.75 -17.68 -0.95
CA GLY A 16 10.88 -17.53 0.22
C GLY A 16 9.43 -17.22 -0.15
N ARG A 17 9.16 -16.82 -1.39
CA ARG A 17 7.79 -16.50 -1.84
C ARG A 17 7.00 -17.70 -2.30
N SER A 18 7.60 -18.68 -2.98
CA SER A 18 6.92 -19.96 -3.29
C SER A 18 6.52 -20.66 -1.99
N SER A 19 7.24 -20.42 -0.92
CA SER A 19 6.90 -20.90 0.40
C SER A 19 5.79 -20.07 1.07
N LEU A 20 5.63 -18.77 0.77
CA LEU A 20 4.55 -17.95 1.34
C LEU A 20 3.20 -18.26 0.68
N SER A 21 3.10 -18.34 -0.64
CA SER A 21 1.86 -18.72 -1.32
C SER A 21 1.41 -20.13 -0.92
N GLY A 22 2.35 -21.06 -0.87
CA GLY A 22 2.11 -22.40 -0.36
C GLY A 22 1.63 -22.41 1.09
N TRP A 23 2.26 -21.61 1.96
CA TRP A 23 1.83 -21.49 3.35
C TRP A 23 0.43 -20.90 3.47
N LEU A 24 0.11 -19.84 2.72
CA LEU A 24 -1.22 -19.23 2.69
C LEU A 24 -2.31 -20.22 2.28
N SER A 25 -2.03 -21.11 1.32
CA SER A 25 -3.01 -22.03 0.77
C SER A 25 -3.12 -23.36 1.52
N THR A 26 -2.05 -23.83 2.18
CA THR A 26 -1.99 -25.20 2.74
C THR A 26 -2.10 -25.24 4.27
N THR A 27 -1.91 -24.12 4.97
CA THR A 27 -1.93 -24.12 6.43
C THR A 27 -3.17 -23.44 6.99
N PRO A 28 -3.72 -23.89 8.14
CA PRO A 28 -4.84 -23.21 8.79
C PRO A 28 -4.54 -21.74 9.15
N GLN A 29 -3.29 -21.46 9.52
CA GLN A 29 -2.84 -20.10 9.82
C GLN A 29 -2.80 -19.23 8.57
N GLY A 30 -2.32 -19.79 7.47
CA GLY A 30 -2.28 -19.10 6.18
C GLY A 30 -3.67 -18.81 5.65
N ALA A 31 -4.57 -19.80 5.70
CA ALA A 31 -5.98 -19.61 5.31
C ALA A 31 -6.65 -18.51 6.14
N TYR A 32 -6.45 -18.51 7.46
CA TYR A 32 -6.97 -17.45 8.34
C TYR A 32 -6.45 -16.05 7.97
N VAL A 33 -5.16 -15.92 7.66
CA VAL A 33 -4.58 -14.66 7.20
C VAL A 33 -5.16 -14.26 5.85
N LEU A 34 -5.19 -15.19 4.91
CA LEU A 34 -5.64 -14.94 3.55
C LEU A 34 -7.11 -14.51 3.50
N ASP A 35 -8.00 -15.17 4.26
CA ASP A 35 -9.41 -14.81 4.33
C ASP A 35 -9.60 -13.40 4.84
N TRP A 36 -8.87 -13.03 5.90
CA TRP A 36 -8.91 -11.68 6.42
C TRP A 36 -8.36 -10.65 5.42
N GLU A 37 -7.21 -10.91 4.82
CA GLU A 37 -6.59 -10.01 3.84
C GLU A 37 -7.48 -9.79 2.62
N LEU A 38 -8.04 -10.85 2.06
CA LEU A 38 -8.95 -10.75 0.92
C LEU A 38 -10.13 -9.82 1.23
N ALA A 39 -10.73 -9.94 2.40
CA ALA A 39 -11.82 -9.05 2.82
C ALA A 39 -11.36 -7.59 2.95
N GLN A 40 -10.11 -7.34 3.43
CA GLN A 40 -9.57 -5.99 3.52
C GLN A 40 -9.19 -5.40 2.16
N PHE A 41 -8.57 -6.20 1.28
CA PHE A 41 -8.25 -5.77 -0.08
C PHE A 41 -9.53 -5.48 -0.86
N ASP A 42 -10.54 -6.35 -0.80
CA ASP A 42 -11.84 -6.13 -1.43
C ASP A 42 -12.42 -4.75 -1.05
N SER A 43 -12.43 -4.44 0.25
CA SER A 43 -12.87 -3.13 0.74
C SER A 43 -11.97 -1.97 0.34
N ALA A 44 -10.66 -2.20 0.21
CA ALA A 44 -9.71 -1.14 -0.12
C ALA A 44 -9.66 -0.80 -1.60
N VAL A 45 -10.05 -1.73 -2.49
CA VAL A 45 -9.96 -1.54 -3.95
C VAL A 45 -11.30 -1.26 -4.63
N ASP A 46 -12.45 -1.51 -3.95
CA ASP A 46 -13.79 -1.37 -4.56
C ASP A 46 -14.10 0.06 -5.02
N ASP A 47 -13.66 1.06 -4.27
CA ASP A 47 -13.87 2.50 -4.54
C ASP A 47 -12.77 3.15 -5.38
N VAL A 48 -11.80 2.36 -5.86
CA VAL A 48 -10.71 2.89 -6.70
C VAL A 48 -11.09 2.76 -8.17
N PHE A 49 -11.19 3.92 -8.84
CA PHE A 49 -11.47 4.01 -10.25
C PHE A 49 -10.22 4.36 -11.05
N GLY A 50 -10.20 3.98 -12.32
CA GLY A 50 -9.09 4.23 -13.21
C GLY A 50 -9.14 3.33 -14.44
N PHE A 51 -8.05 3.25 -15.16
CA PHE A 51 -7.91 2.47 -16.38
C PHE A 51 -7.06 1.21 -16.19
N ARG A 52 -6.04 1.26 -15.30
CA ARG A 52 -5.06 0.18 -15.11
C ARG A 52 -4.80 -0.09 -13.64
N ALA A 53 -4.91 -1.36 -13.28
CA ALA A 53 -4.55 -1.84 -11.95
C ALA A 53 -3.53 -2.97 -12.04
N VAL A 54 -2.58 -2.98 -11.13
CA VAL A 54 -1.48 -3.94 -11.12
C VAL A 54 -1.38 -4.60 -9.75
N GLN A 55 -1.34 -5.91 -9.75
CA GLN A 55 -0.95 -6.68 -8.58
C GLN A 55 0.50 -7.11 -8.74
N ILE A 56 1.33 -6.88 -7.72
CA ILE A 56 2.72 -7.32 -7.69
C ILE A 56 2.87 -8.39 -6.61
N GLY A 57 3.31 -9.57 -7.02
CA GLY A 57 3.49 -10.74 -6.16
C GLY A 57 2.21 -11.55 -5.93
N LEU A 58 2.37 -12.76 -5.36
CA LEU A 58 1.32 -13.75 -5.07
C LEU A 58 0.33 -13.96 -6.23
N PRO A 59 0.81 -14.42 -7.40
CA PRO A 59 -0.02 -14.53 -8.61
C PRO A 59 -1.15 -15.56 -8.49
N GLU A 60 -1.06 -16.49 -7.55
CA GLU A 60 -2.07 -17.53 -7.32
C GLU A 60 -3.35 -16.97 -6.66
N VAL A 61 -3.28 -15.78 -6.06
CA VAL A 61 -4.39 -15.15 -5.36
C VAL A 61 -4.74 -13.83 -6.04
N ASN A 62 -6.01 -13.64 -6.38
CA ASN A 62 -6.47 -12.41 -7.02
C ASN A 62 -6.94 -11.37 -5.97
N PHE A 63 -6.07 -10.44 -5.62
CA PHE A 63 -6.38 -9.33 -4.70
C PHE A 63 -7.11 -8.15 -5.38
N LEU A 64 -7.28 -8.19 -6.71
CA LEU A 64 -8.03 -7.21 -7.48
C LEU A 64 -9.43 -7.69 -7.87
N ARG A 65 -9.93 -8.78 -7.29
CA ARG A 65 -11.18 -9.45 -7.68
C ARG A 65 -12.41 -8.53 -7.60
N GLN A 66 -12.48 -7.63 -6.62
CA GLN A 66 -13.60 -6.69 -6.43
C GLN A 66 -13.36 -5.32 -7.07
N ASN A 67 -12.18 -5.07 -7.64
CA ASN A 67 -11.89 -3.80 -8.28
C ASN A 67 -12.60 -3.68 -9.63
N ARG A 68 -13.10 -2.48 -9.95
CA ARG A 68 -13.90 -2.18 -11.16
C ARG A 68 -13.05 -1.78 -12.36
N ILE A 69 -11.75 -1.62 -12.20
CA ILE A 69 -10.84 -1.30 -13.30
C ILE A 69 -10.80 -2.49 -14.27
N SER A 70 -11.04 -2.24 -15.55
CA SER A 70 -11.14 -3.30 -16.55
C SER A 70 -9.80 -3.93 -16.89
N TYR A 71 -8.74 -3.12 -17.00
CA TYR A 71 -7.41 -3.61 -17.33
C TYR A 71 -6.62 -3.90 -16.06
N ARG A 72 -6.59 -5.18 -15.71
CA ARG A 72 -5.91 -5.69 -14.51
C ARG A 72 -4.92 -6.76 -14.90
N PHE A 73 -3.72 -6.72 -14.32
CA PHE A 73 -2.70 -7.73 -14.56
C PHE A 73 -1.82 -7.95 -13.34
N THR A 74 -1.17 -9.11 -13.30
CA THR A 74 -0.31 -9.52 -12.19
C THR A 74 1.13 -9.58 -12.65
N LEU A 75 2.03 -9.03 -11.86
CA LEU A 75 3.47 -9.07 -12.04
C LEU A 75 4.10 -9.88 -10.91
N ALA A 76 4.91 -10.87 -11.27
CA ALA A 76 5.72 -11.62 -10.32
C ALA A 76 6.85 -12.33 -11.06
N LEU A 77 7.85 -12.79 -10.33
CA LEU A 77 8.87 -13.71 -10.89
C LEU A 77 8.39 -15.17 -10.86
N GLU A 78 7.38 -15.44 -10.04
CA GLU A 78 6.79 -16.77 -9.89
C GLU A 78 5.87 -17.11 -11.09
N PRO A 79 5.70 -18.41 -11.40
CA PRO A 79 4.75 -18.88 -12.40
C PRO A 79 3.31 -18.47 -12.06
N GLY A 80 2.48 -18.22 -13.08
CA GLY A 80 1.08 -17.82 -12.92
C GLY A 80 0.84 -16.30 -13.00
N ALA A 81 1.89 -15.49 -13.01
CA ALA A 81 1.76 -14.06 -13.28
C ALA A 81 1.45 -13.77 -14.75
N SER A 82 0.72 -12.69 -15.02
CA SER A 82 0.45 -12.22 -16.39
C SER A 82 1.73 -11.78 -17.11
N LEU A 83 2.70 -11.27 -16.34
CA LEU A 83 3.99 -10.85 -16.84
C LEU A 83 5.07 -11.14 -15.79
N ALA A 84 6.16 -11.79 -16.23
CA ALA A 84 7.33 -12.03 -15.37
C ALA A 84 8.15 -10.75 -15.24
N ALA A 85 8.25 -10.22 -14.03
CA ALA A 85 9.01 -8.98 -13.77
C ALA A 85 9.54 -8.94 -12.33
N ASP A 86 10.72 -8.31 -12.20
CA ASP A 86 11.27 -7.97 -10.89
C ASP A 86 10.56 -6.72 -10.34
N PRO A 87 10.06 -6.75 -9.09
CA PRO A 87 9.49 -5.57 -8.45
C PRO A 87 10.42 -4.35 -8.36
N LEU A 88 11.73 -4.54 -8.50
CA LEU A 88 12.72 -3.45 -8.56
C LEU A 88 12.79 -2.75 -9.91
N GLN A 89 12.34 -3.41 -10.99
CA GLN A 89 12.44 -2.91 -12.36
C GLN A 89 11.15 -3.28 -13.11
N LEU A 90 10.10 -2.53 -12.85
CA LEU A 90 8.80 -2.81 -13.47
C LEU A 90 8.82 -2.40 -14.95
N PRO A 91 8.48 -3.31 -15.89
CA PRO A 91 8.40 -3.01 -17.31
C PRO A 91 7.14 -2.23 -17.67
N ILE A 92 6.87 -1.18 -16.91
CA ILE A 92 5.70 -0.32 -16.98
C ILE A 92 6.16 1.12 -17.13
N ALA A 93 5.50 1.88 -18.00
CA ALA A 93 5.78 3.29 -18.18
C ALA A 93 5.54 4.08 -16.88
N SER A 94 6.29 5.15 -16.68
CA SER A 94 6.06 6.05 -15.55
C SER A 94 4.68 6.68 -15.63
N GLN A 95 4.05 6.90 -14.48
CA GLN A 95 2.75 7.57 -14.36
C GLN A 95 1.67 6.99 -15.28
N SER A 96 1.54 5.67 -15.31
CA SER A 96 0.62 4.99 -16.22
C SER A 96 -0.37 4.05 -15.54
N VAL A 97 -0.29 3.88 -14.21
CA VAL A 97 -1.12 2.95 -13.43
C VAL A 97 -1.89 3.72 -12.36
N ASP A 98 -3.17 3.42 -12.19
CA ASP A 98 -4.05 4.07 -11.22
C ASP A 98 -4.02 3.39 -9.86
N LEU A 99 -3.87 2.06 -9.84
CA LEU A 99 -3.87 1.25 -8.63
C LEU A 99 -2.76 0.20 -8.67
N VAL A 100 -1.97 0.13 -7.60
CA VAL A 100 -1.01 -0.96 -7.36
C VAL A 100 -1.36 -1.67 -6.06
N VAL A 101 -1.37 -3.00 -6.06
CA VAL A 101 -1.51 -3.81 -4.85
C VAL A 101 -0.24 -4.63 -4.60
N LEU A 102 0.24 -4.61 -3.35
CA LEU A 102 1.49 -5.23 -2.90
C LEU A 102 1.21 -6.20 -1.74
N PRO A 103 0.67 -7.40 -2.00
CA PRO A 103 0.47 -8.37 -0.92
C PRO A 103 1.82 -8.98 -0.51
N HIS A 104 2.29 -8.68 0.71
CA HIS A 104 3.53 -9.20 1.31
C HIS A 104 4.81 -9.06 0.46
N VAL A 105 4.82 -8.14 -0.51
CA VAL A 105 5.95 -7.95 -1.42
C VAL A 105 7.19 -7.43 -0.71
N LEU A 106 6.99 -6.47 0.17
CA LEU A 106 8.08 -5.72 0.80
C LEU A 106 8.90 -6.55 1.77
N GLU A 107 8.28 -7.52 2.41
CA GLU A 107 8.91 -8.39 3.42
C GLU A 107 9.85 -9.42 2.82
N GLY A 108 9.53 -9.87 1.61
CA GLY A 108 10.33 -10.84 0.87
C GLY A 108 11.48 -10.21 0.08
N HIS A 109 11.57 -8.86 0.07
CA HIS A 109 12.58 -8.17 -0.72
C HIS A 109 13.72 -7.61 0.16
N PRO A 110 14.99 -7.76 -0.24
CA PRO A 110 16.13 -7.21 0.51
C PRO A 110 16.06 -5.67 0.60
N ASN A 111 15.59 -5.02 -0.46
CA ASN A 111 15.51 -3.56 -0.59
C ASN A 111 14.06 -3.08 -0.79
N PRO A 112 13.21 -3.07 0.24
CA PRO A 112 11.80 -2.67 0.12
C PRO A 112 11.61 -1.20 -0.32
N HIS A 113 12.59 -0.33 -0.04
CA HIS A 113 12.56 1.06 -0.49
C HIS A 113 12.61 1.20 -2.01
N ASP A 114 13.41 0.38 -2.68
CA ASP A 114 13.55 0.45 -4.13
C ASP A 114 12.29 -0.06 -4.82
N VAL A 115 11.62 -1.08 -4.23
CA VAL A 115 10.30 -1.51 -4.68
C VAL A 115 9.28 -0.37 -4.57
N LEU A 116 9.24 0.33 -3.43
CA LEU A 116 8.32 1.46 -3.25
C LEU A 116 8.62 2.63 -4.19
N ARG A 117 9.89 2.87 -4.53
CA ARG A 117 10.30 3.89 -5.51
C ARG A 117 9.81 3.54 -6.92
N GLU A 118 9.90 2.26 -7.31
CA GLU A 118 9.35 1.79 -8.57
C GLU A 118 7.82 1.89 -8.62
N VAL A 119 7.15 1.58 -7.53
CA VAL A 119 5.70 1.78 -7.39
C VAL A 119 5.35 3.27 -7.52
N GLU A 120 6.09 4.15 -6.86
CA GLU A 120 5.90 5.59 -7.00
C GLU A 120 6.08 6.04 -8.46
N ARG A 121 7.10 5.56 -9.16
CA ARG A 121 7.38 5.90 -10.56
C ARG A 121 6.23 5.53 -11.49
N VAL A 122 5.66 4.33 -11.35
CA VAL A 122 4.61 3.82 -12.26
C VAL A 122 3.22 4.37 -11.94
N LEU A 123 2.96 4.76 -10.69
CA LEU A 123 1.67 5.33 -10.29
C LEU A 123 1.45 6.73 -10.86
N MET A 124 0.25 6.94 -11.38
CA MET A 124 -0.22 8.27 -11.79
C MET A 124 -0.29 9.24 -10.60
N PRO A 125 -0.28 10.56 -10.84
CA PRO A 125 -0.72 11.52 -9.83
C PRO A 125 -2.09 11.13 -9.29
N GLU A 126 -2.27 11.18 -7.96
CA GLU A 126 -3.48 10.77 -7.25
C GLU A 126 -3.78 9.24 -7.34
N GLY A 127 -2.91 8.44 -7.97
CA GLY A 127 -2.98 6.98 -7.96
C GLY A 127 -2.80 6.40 -6.56
N GLN A 128 -3.26 5.18 -6.36
CA GLN A 128 -3.32 4.55 -5.06
C GLN A 128 -2.47 3.28 -4.98
N VAL A 129 -1.93 3.03 -3.82
CA VAL A 129 -1.26 1.77 -3.49
C VAL A 129 -1.92 1.14 -2.26
N VAL A 130 -2.14 -0.17 -2.32
CA VAL A 130 -2.61 -0.98 -1.19
C VAL A 130 -1.53 -2.01 -0.85
N ILE A 131 -1.11 -2.03 0.40
CA ILE A 131 0.03 -2.83 0.86
C ILE A 131 -0.41 -3.68 2.03
N SER A 132 -0.14 -4.98 2.01
CA SER A 132 -0.23 -5.82 3.21
C SER A 132 1.15 -6.25 3.70
N GLY A 133 1.21 -6.55 5.00
CA GLY A 133 2.42 -7.04 5.62
C GLY A 133 2.23 -7.52 7.05
N PHE A 134 3.18 -8.34 7.52
CA PHE A 134 3.21 -8.81 8.91
C PHE A 134 3.72 -7.72 9.86
N ASN A 135 3.01 -7.58 10.95
CA ASN A 135 3.27 -6.53 11.93
C ASN A 135 4.35 -6.94 12.93
N THR A 136 5.31 -6.04 13.15
CA THR A 136 6.36 -6.24 14.16
C THR A 136 5.87 -6.15 15.60
N ALA A 137 4.75 -5.48 15.86
CA ALA A 137 4.17 -5.30 17.20
C ALA A 137 3.04 -6.33 17.46
N SER A 138 3.27 -7.61 17.14
CA SER A 138 2.24 -8.65 17.21
C SER A 138 2.71 -9.91 17.91
N LEU A 139 1.77 -10.75 18.35
CA LEU A 139 2.05 -12.09 18.85
C LEU A 139 2.75 -12.98 17.80
N TRP A 140 2.48 -12.72 16.52
CA TRP A 140 3.14 -13.41 15.41
C TRP A 140 4.64 -13.11 15.37
N ARG A 141 5.04 -11.87 15.68
CA ARG A 141 6.46 -11.51 15.83
C ARG A 141 7.12 -12.20 16.99
N VAL A 142 6.42 -12.30 18.13
CA VAL A 142 6.92 -13.04 19.30
C VAL A 142 7.21 -14.48 18.92
N ARG A 143 6.28 -15.15 18.24
CA ARG A 143 6.51 -16.51 17.73
C ARG A 143 7.70 -16.59 16.77
N GLN A 144 7.89 -15.61 15.89
CA GLN A 144 9.03 -15.57 14.96
C GLN A 144 10.36 -15.49 15.73
N LEU A 145 10.42 -14.72 16.81
CA LEU A 145 11.64 -14.57 17.61
C LEU A 145 12.00 -15.81 18.41
N PHE A 146 10.99 -16.48 18.97
CA PHE A 146 11.19 -17.65 19.85
C PHE A 146 11.01 -18.99 19.13
N GLY A 147 10.52 -18.98 17.87
CA GLY A 147 10.37 -20.17 17.04
C GLY A 147 11.69 -20.62 16.42
N SER A 148 11.75 -21.88 16.00
CA SER A 148 12.88 -22.39 15.23
C SER A 148 12.99 -21.66 13.89
N ARG A 149 14.18 -21.14 13.57
CA ARG A 149 14.46 -20.38 12.33
C ARG A 149 14.29 -21.17 11.02
N HIS A 150 14.00 -22.47 11.11
CA HIS A 150 13.86 -23.36 9.94
C HIS A 150 12.41 -23.66 9.58
N ASN A 151 11.46 -22.85 10.00
CA ASN A 151 10.03 -23.13 9.80
C ASN A 151 9.45 -22.62 8.46
N GLY A 152 10.27 -22.09 7.55
CA GLY A 152 9.79 -21.54 6.26
C GLY A 152 8.91 -20.28 6.42
N ALA A 153 8.16 -19.94 5.37
CA ALA A 153 7.27 -18.79 5.40
C ALA A 153 6.15 -18.94 6.45
N PRO A 154 5.71 -17.83 7.06
CA PRO A 154 6.18 -16.45 6.91
C PRO A 154 7.36 -16.12 7.84
N TRP A 155 7.89 -17.10 8.58
CA TRP A 155 8.80 -16.89 9.71
C TRP A 155 10.20 -16.44 9.27
N ASP A 156 10.56 -16.70 8.00
CA ASP A 156 11.82 -16.25 7.41
C ASP A 156 11.73 -14.82 6.84
N ALA A 157 10.52 -14.28 6.70
CA ALA A 157 10.28 -12.95 6.17
C ALA A 157 10.70 -11.86 7.16
N LYS A 158 11.11 -10.71 6.64
CA LYS A 158 11.47 -9.55 7.44
C LYS A 158 10.21 -8.73 7.74
N PHE A 159 9.60 -8.95 8.89
CA PHE A 159 8.42 -8.16 9.29
C PHE A 159 8.72 -6.66 9.31
N ILE A 160 7.83 -5.88 8.73
CA ILE A 160 7.96 -4.43 8.61
C ILE A 160 6.87 -3.77 9.45
N GLY A 161 7.27 -2.98 10.46
CA GLY A 161 6.31 -2.25 11.28
C GLY A 161 5.65 -1.10 10.52
N LEU A 162 4.36 -0.86 10.75
CA LEU A 162 3.59 0.17 10.05
C LEU A 162 4.20 1.57 10.19
N LEU A 163 4.78 1.93 11.34
CA LEU A 163 5.41 3.24 11.51
C LEU A 163 6.55 3.46 10.52
N ARG A 164 7.41 2.43 10.34
CA ARG A 164 8.50 2.47 9.37
C ARG A 164 7.97 2.55 7.94
N LEU A 165 6.97 1.74 7.60
CA LEU A 165 6.34 1.79 6.28
C LEU A 165 5.72 3.17 5.99
N ARG A 166 5.04 3.76 6.97
CA ARG A 166 4.47 5.11 6.86
C ARG A 166 5.54 6.16 6.59
N ASP A 167 6.67 6.09 7.28
CA ASP A 167 7.76 7.04 7.08
C ASP A 167 8.35 6.92 5.67
N TRP A 168 8.51 5.70 5.16
CA TRP A 168 8.97 5.46 3.80
C TRP A 168 7.99 6.00 2.75
N LEU A 169 6.70 5.72 2.92
CA LEU A 169 5.65 6.23 2.04
C LEU A 169 5.61 7.76 2.04
N ARG A 170 5.73 8.39 3.21
CA ARG A 170 5.74 9.85 3.33
C ARG A 170 6.91 10.50 2.60
N VAL A 171 8.11 9.92 2.67
CA VAL A 171 9.30 10.40 1.94
C VAL A 171 9.08 10.36 0.42
N LEU A 172 8.33 9.37 -0.07
CA LEU A 172 7.99 9.22 -1.48
C LEU A 172 6.75 10.04 -1.92
N GLY A 173 6.21 10.89 -1.06
CA GLY A 173 5.05 11.72 -1.39
C GLY A 173 3.70 11.01 -1.29
N PHE A 174 3.63 9.84 -0.64
CA PHE A 174 2.37 9.18 -0.37
C PHE A 174 1.71 9.68 0.91
N GLU A 175 0.41 9.86 0.85
CA GLU A 175 -0.46 10.12 2.00
C GLU A 175 -1.27 8.89 2.34
N LEU A 176 -1.21 8.43 3.60
CA LEU A 176 -2.01 7.31 4.08
C LEU A 176 -3.48 7.71 4.18
N ASN A 177 -4.36 7.01 3.47
CA ASN A 177 -5.81 7.27 3.45
C ASN A 177 -6.57 6.32 4.35
N GLY A 178 -5.93 5.27 4.85
CA GLY A 178 -6.57 4.29 5.70
C GLY A 178 -5.69 3.07 5.91
N GLY A 179 -6.11 2.25 6.85
CA GLY A 179 -5.47 0.98 7.14
C GLY A 179 -6.20 0.26 8.25
N LYS A 180 -6.05 -1.06 8.25
CA LYS A 180 -6.62 -1.92 9.28
C LYS A 180 -5.58 -2.94 9.70
N PHE A 181 -5.67 -3.34 10.95
CA PHE A 181 -4.94 -4.47 11.52
C PHE A 181 -5.91 -5.62 11.76
N GLY A 182 -5.41 -6.84 11.69
CA GLY A 182 -6.17 -8.04 11.99
C GLY A 182 -5.29 -9.22 12.29
N CYS A 183 -5.88 -10.39 12.32
CA CYS A 183 -5.20 -11.61 12.70
C CYS A 183 -4.63 -11.53 14.13
N TYR A 184 -5.51 -11.14 15.08
CA TYR A 184 -5.14 -11.00 16.50
C TYR A 184 -4.99 -12.34 17.20
N ALA A 185 -5.58 -13.41 16.66
CA ALA A 185 -5.41 -14.74 17.22
C ALA A 185 -3.93 -15.16 17.18
N PRO A 186 -3.42 -15.80 18.23
CA PRO A 186 -2.07 -16.39 18.21
C PRO A 186 -1.93 -17.38 17.06
N PRO A 187 -0.76 -17.49 16.41
CA PRO A 187 -0.55 -18.34 15.25
C PRO A 187 -0.51 -19.84 15.60
N PHE A 188 -1.61 -20.39 16.04
CA PHE A 188 -1.76 -21.82 16.32
C PHE A 188 -1.79 -22.63 15.03
N ARG A 189 -1.13 -23.81 15.03
CA ARG A 189 -1.16 -24.74 13.89
C ARG A 189 -2.49 -25.50 13.76
N ASN A 190 -3.28 -25.54 14.83
CA ASN A 190 -4.54 -26.26 14.86
C ASN A 190 -5.72 -25.32 14.61
N GLU A 191 -6.56 -25.67 13.64
CA GLU A 191 -7.75 -24.91 13.26
C GLU A 191 -8.75 -24.74 14.42
N ILE A 192 -8.89 -25.76 15.28
CA ILE A 192 -9.79 -25.70 16.44
C ILE A 192 -9.42 -24.54 17.37
N TRP A 193 -8.11 -24.34 17.59
CA TRP A 193 -7.64 -23.23 18.43
C TRP A 193 -7.81 -21.88 17.73
N LEU A 194 -7.60 -21.78 16.41
CA LEU A 194 -7.86 -20.55 15.68
C LEU A 194 -9.33 -20.14 15.77
N LYS A 195 -10.26 -21.06 15.57
CA LYS A 195 -11.71 -20.84 15.75
C LYS A 195 -12.06 -20.44 17.19
N ARG A 196 -11.46 -21.09 18.19
CA ARG A 196 -11.68 -20.78 19.61
C ARG A 196 -11.25 -19.35 19.95
N PHE A 197 -10.23 -18.81 19.30
CA PHE A 197 -9.72 -17.45 19.52
C PHE A 197 -10.30 -16.42 18.52
N GLU A 198 -11.28 -16.77 17.72
CA GLU A 198 -11.94 -15.85 16.77
C GLU A 198 -12.53 -14.60 17.48
N PHE A 199 -12.96 -14.73 18.74
CA PHE A 199 -13.39 -13.58 19.54
C PHE A 199 -12.29 -12.51 19.70
N MET A 200 -11.02 -12.89 19.59
CA MET A 200 -9.89 -11.95 19.67
C MET A 200 -9.88 -10.96 18.50
N GLU A 201 -10.50 -11.28 17.36
CA GLU A 201 -10.61 -10.34 16.25
C GLU A 201 -11.40 -9.10 16.68
N LYS A 202 -12.57 -9.29 17.30
CA LYS A 202 -13.41 -8.20 17.79
C LYS A 202 -12.79 -7.50 19.00
N ALA A 203 -12.25 -8.27 19.95
CA ALA A 203 -11.62 -7.73 21.14
C ALA A 203 -10.32 -6.99 20.80
N GLY A 204 -9.45 -7.56 19.95
CA GLY A 204 -8.20 -6.97 19.52
C GLY A 204 -8.39 -5.67 18.76
N ALA A 205 -9.32 -5.64 17.80
CA ALA A 205 -9.66 -4.44 17.05
C ALA A 205 -10.14 -3.29 17.96
N ARG A 206 -10.79 -3.61 19.09
CA ARG A 206 -11.30 -2.60 20.04
C ARG A 206 -10.27 -2.17 21.09
N TRP A 207 -9.51 -3.13 21.66
CA TRP A 207 -8.68 -2.88 22.84
C TRP A 207 -7.21 -2.70 22.50
N TRP A 208 -6.71 -3.37 21.44
CA TRP A 208 -5.31 -3.36 21.01
C TRP A 208 -5.17 -3.20 19.48
N PRO A 209 -5.75 -2.17 18.88
CA PRO A 209 -5.90 -2.07 17.43
C PRO A 209 -4.58 -2.19 16.65
N VAL A 210 -3.44 -1.85 17.25
CA VAL A 210 -2.13 -1.86 16.58
C VAL A 210 -1.33 -3.17 16.74
N THR A 211 -1.86 -4.17 17.46
CA THR A 211 -1.14 -5.42 17.75
C THR A 211 -1.56 -6.61 16.87
N GLY A 212 -2.41 -6.38 15.89
CA GLY A 212 -2.79 -7.40 14.91
C GLY A 212 -1.58 -8.01 14.22
N GLY A 213 -1.67 -9.29 13.85
CA GLY A 213 -0.60 -10.04 13.18
C GLY A 213 -0.25 -9.49 11.83
N VAL A 214 -1.25 -8.99 11.11
CA VAL A 214 -1.15 -8.47 9.75
C VAL A 214 -1.80 -7.10 9.68
N TYR A 215 -1.30 -6.27 8.79
CA TYR A 215 -1.93 -4.99 8.44
C TYR A 215 -2.20 -4.91 6.93
N VAL A 216 -3.25 -4.20 6.56
CA VAL A 216 -3.49 -3.71 5.20
C VAL A 216 -3.59 -2.20 5.27
N VAL A 217 -2.82 -1.49 4.46
CA VAL A 217 -2.81 -0.03 4.41
C VAL A 217 -3.04 0.45 2.99
N ARG A 218 -3.76 1.56 2.86
CA ARG A 218 -3.99 2.26 1.61
C ARG A 218 -3.32 3.63 1.67
N ALA A 219 -2.57 3.96 0.63
CA ALA A 219 -1.93 5.25 0.49
C ALA A 219 -2.16 5.81 -0.92
N LYS A 220 -2.20 7.13 -1.02
CA LYS A 220 -2.44 7.87 -2.24
C LYS A 220 -1.23 8.72 -2.59
N LYS A 221 -0.76 8.64 -3.83
CA LYS A 221 0.34 9.47 -4.32
C LYS A 221 -0.12 10.92 -4.46
N ARG A 222 0.44 11.82 -3.64
CA ARG A 222 0.16 13.25 -3.69
C ARG A 222 1.23 13.96 -4.49
N VAL A 223 0.82 14.51 -5.62
CA VAL A 223 1.66 15.48 -6.33
C VAL A 223 1.28 16.86 -5.83
N HIS A 224 2.23 17.53 -5.17
CA HIS A 224 2.05 18.91 -4.76
C HIS A 224 1.92 19.76 -6.02
N GLY A 225 0.68 20.06 -6.43
CA GLY A 225 0.42 21.00 -7.51
C GLY A 225 1.08 22.34 -7.17
N MET A 226 1.59 23.04 -8.17
CA MET A 226 2.07 24.41 -8.01
C MET A 226 0.96 25.23 -7.36
N ARG A 227 1.16 25.65 -6.13
CA ARG A 227 0.30 26.67 -5.50
C ARG A 227 0.48 27.92 -6.35
N ILE A 228 -0.55 28.30 -7.12
CA ILE A 228 -0.55 29.61 -7.78
C ILE A 228 -0.51 30.64 -6.64
N VAL A 229 0.68 31.14 -6.36
CA VAL A 229 0.84 32.27 -5.46
C VAL A 229 0.25 33.46 -6.21
N THR A 230 -0.94 33.90 -5.83
CA THR A 230 -1.55 35.10 -6.39
C THR A 230 -0.58 36.24 -6.16
N PRO A 231 -0.12 36.94 -7.22
CA PRO A 231 0.89 37.97 -7.08
C PRO A 231 0.45 39.03 -6.06
N ALA A 232 1.33 39.46 -5.17
CA ALA A 232 1.03 40.38 -4.07
C ALA A 232 0.36 41.69 -4.54
N TRP A 233 0.67 42.16 -5.76
CA TRP A 233 0.03 43.33 -6.38
C TRP A 233 -1.48 43.18 -6.61
N ARG A 234 -2.04 41.95 -6.76
CA ARG A 234 -3.48 41.76 -6.82
C ARG A 234 -4.16 41.95 -5.48
N GLN A 235 -3.51 41.57 -4.39
CA GLN A 235 -4.01 41.79 -3.04
C GLN A 235 -3.96 43.29 -2.65
N GLU A 236 -2.92 44.01 -3.06
CA GLU A 236 -2.84 45.46 -2.85
C GLU A 236 -3.91 46.22 -3.63
N ARG A 237 -4.18 45.86 -4.89
CA ARG A 237 -5.29 46.47 -5.67
C ARG A 237 -6.66 46.21 -5.05
N ALA A 238 -6.90 45.03 -4.50
CA ALA A 238 -8.15 44.70 -3.80
C ALA A 238 -8.28 45.53 -2.51
N ARG A 239 -7.20 45.72 -1.74
CA ARG A 239 -7.16 46.56 -0.56
C ARG A 239 -7.38 48.05 -0.90
N ARG A 240 -6.76 48.58 -1.94
CA ARG A 240 -6.95 49.98 -2.39
C ARG A 240 -8.38 50.24 -2.86
N ARG A 241 -9.05 49.27 -3.51
CA ARG A 241 -10.47 49.39 -3.89
C ARG A 241 -11.41 49.37 -2.68
N ALA A 242 -11.10 48.60 -1.65
CA ALA A 242 -11.90 48.54 -0.42
C ALA A 242 -11.77 49.79 0.45
N LEU A 243 -10.74 50.62 0.25
CA LEU A 243 -10.48 51.85 1.02
C LEU A 243 -10.88 53.11 0.26
N ALA A 244 -11.52 53.03 -0.91
CA ALA A 244 -12.02 54.20 -1.61
C ALA A 244 -13.24 54.80 -0.85
N PRO A 245 -13.16 56.03 -0.31
CA PRO A 245 -14.29 56.62 0.39
C PRO A 245 -15.42 56.90 -0.58
N VAL A 246 -16.64 56.54 -0.20
CA VAL A 246 -17.86 56.94 -0.92
C VAL A 246 -18.06 58.40 -0.67
N SER A 247 -17.81 59.25 -1.67
CA SER A 247 -18.13 60.69 -1.58
C SER A 247 -19.64 60.85 -1.53
N GLN A 248 -20.13 61.35 -0.39
CA GLN A 248 -21.53 61.78 -0.26
C GLN A 248 -21.77 62.98 -1.17
N ARG A 249 -22.69 62.81 -2.16
CA ARG A 249 -23.25 63.94 -2.91
C ARG A 249 -24.06 64.78 -1.94
N SER A 250 -23.60 66.02 -1.66
CA SER A 250 -24.35 67.06 -0.97
C SER A 250 -25.52 67.48 -1.81
N HIS A 251 -26.74 67.27 -1.31
CA HIS A 251 -27.96 67.76 -1.92
C HIS A 251 -28.10 69.26 -1.52
N LYS A 252 -27.86 70.19 -2.45
CA LYS A 252 -28.24 71.59 -2.29
C LYS A 252 -29.75 71.71 -2.54
N ASN A 253 -30.50 71.94 -1.47
CA ASN A 253 -31.86 72.46 -1.55
C ASN A 253 -31.78 73.95 -1.97
N HIS A 254 -32.38 74.25 -3.11
CA HIS A 254 -32.78 75.63 -3.42
C HIS A 254 -34.24 75.80 -3.00
N HIS A 255 -34.48 76.66 -2.01
CA HIS A 255 -35.76 77.28 -1.83
C HIS A 255 -35.79 78.55 -2.67
N GLU A 256 -36.76 78.64 -3.49
CA GLU A 256 -37.61 79.80 -3.76
C GLU A 256 -38.90 79.36 -4.42
#